data_dd452f8837eeedb417ac388fd1c003be
#
_entry.id   dd452f8837eeedb417ac388fd1c003be
#
_cell.length_a   1.000
_cell.length_b   1.000
_cell.length_c   1.000
_cell.angle_alpha   90.00
_cell.angle_beta   90.00
_cell.angle_gamma   90.00
#
_symmetry.space_group_name_H-M   'P 1'
#
loop_
_entity.id
_entity.type
_entity.pdbx_description
1 polymer ?
#
loop_
_entity_poly.entity_id
_entity_poly.type
_entity_poly.pdbx_seq_one_letter_code
_entity_poly.pdbx_strand_id
1 'polypeptide(L)'
;LEFRRVLFRSLPHERFLLGDKVPLAPVLLLSQSSQHVDPTLEIACLQPVHLHATRDHLILMGQNQIGLTEAESTQLLNAALPLLTEDFGHELLFHNQYYWFIPAGPFSKLASYSVEQAHGRNVDWWMPHDTDEQGVAKRWRKLQNEIQMLWHIDSVNEARQENDLPSINSIWISGIGKLSDVQAPLAVTQAKHIFGQHPLLSGLAKVCDIPFNANASIEQFTNAFAWVNNPEILWPQLITQLLNNQLDELLIIDFPGGKIRERIFTMRDIQKKSWMFWKKPRILSWDDLIQS
;
A
#
# COMPACT_ATOMS: atom_id res chain seq x y z
N LEU A 1 19.64 25.91 -10.55
CA LEU A 1 19.43 25.01 -9.39
C LEU A 1 18.53 23.88 -9.85
N GLU A 2 19.15 22.78 -10.33
CA GLU A 2 18.45 21.53 -10.62
C GLU A 2 18.00 20.94 -9.27
N PHE A 3 16.74 21.08 -8.95
CA PHE A 3 16.09 20.24 -7.94
C PHE A 3 16.02 18.81 -8.52
N ARG A 4 17.02 17.99 -8.26
CA ARG A 4 16.89 16.53 -8.35
C ARG A 4 15.87 16.13 -7.28
N ARG A 5 14.58 16.08 -7.66
CA ARG A 5 13.56 15.40 -6.88
C ARG A 5 13.94 13.92 -6.85
N VAL A 6 14.41 13.46 -5.73
CA VAL A 6 14.51 12.02 -5.47
C VAL A 6 13.07 11.52 -5.38
N LEU A 7 12.56 10.99 -6.48
CA LEU A 7 11.30 10.27 -6.50
C LEU A 7 11.57 8.94 -5.78
N PHE A 8 11.06 8.79 -4.57
CA PHE A 8 11.09 7.51 -3.88
C PHE A 8 10.25 6.52 -4.69
N ARG A 9 10.80 5.35 -5.02
CA ARG A 9 10.10 4.30 -5.80
C ARG A 9 8.92 3.66 -5.05
N SER A 10 8.72 3.97 -3.77
CA SER A 10 7.69 3.42 -2.90
C SER A 10 7.34 4.40 -1.79
N LEU A 11 6.17 4.22 -1.17
CA LEU A 11 5.82 4.92 0.06
C LEU A 11 6.72 4.45 1.22
N PRO A 12 7.05 5.31 2.17
CA PRO A 12 7.97 4.97 3.27
C PRO A 12 7.52 3.74 4.07
N HIS A 13 6.21 3.60 4.30
CA HIS A 13 5.66 2.46 5.00
C HIS A 13 5.67 1.16 4.17
N GLU A 14 5.47 1.25 2.86
CA GLU A 14 5.61 0.09 1.95
C GLU A 14 7.03 -0.46 2.04
N ARG A 15 8.03 0.44 1.95
CA ARG A 15 9.43 0.08 2.07
C ARG A 15 9.79 -0.46 3.45
N PHE A 16 9.23 0.12 4.50
CA PHE A 16 9.43 -0.37 5.85
C PHE A 16 8.91 -1.80 6.02
N LEU A 17 7.70 -2.07 5.52
CA LEU A 17 7.05 -3.38 5.68
C LEU A 17 7.63 -4.47 4.79
N LEU A 18 8.11 -4.14 3.59
CA LEU A 18 8.45 -5.11 2.55
C LEU A 18 9.94 -5.13 2.16
N GLY A 19 10.74 -4.16 2.63
CA GLY A 19 12.14 -3.99 2.26
C GLY A 19 12.34 -3.16 0.99
N ASP A 20 13.57 -3.10 0.49
CA ASP A 20 13.97 -2.17 -0.59
C ASP A 20 13.35 -2.47 -1.95
N LYS A 21 13.05 -3.73 -2.25
CA LYS A 21 12.43 -4.14 -3.52
C LYS A 21 10.92 -3.88 -3.59
N VAL A 22 10.29 -3.75 -2.44
CA VAL A 22 8.85 -3.45 -2.28
C VAL A 22 7.94 -4.32 -3.16
N PRO A 23 7.94 -5.65 -3.01
CA PRO A 23 7.11 -6.54 -3.79
C PRO A 23 5.64 -6.50 -3.33
N LEU A 24 4.93 -5.42 -3.66
CA LEU A 24 3.55 -5.17 -3.23
C LEU A 24 2.56 -6.20 -3.77
N ALA A 25 2.62 -6.50 -5.07
CA ALA A 25 1.62 -7.31 -5.73
C ALA A 25 1.48 -8.71 -5.12
N PRO A 26 2.54 -9.50 -4.90
CA PRO A 26 2.40 -10.83 -4.30
C PRO A 26 1.91 -10.79 -2.85
N VAL A 27 2.27 -9.76 -2.06
CA VAL A 27 1.78 -9.60 -0.68
C VAL A 27 0.32 -9.19 -0.67
N LEU A 28 -0.11 -8.27 -1.56
CA LEU A 28 -1.53 -7.94 -1.74
C LEU A 28 -2.34 -9.13 -2.21
N LEU A 29 -1.83 -9.95 -3.14
CA LEU A 29 -2.50 -11.18 -3.57
C LEU A 29 -2.77 -12.11 -2.38
N LEU A 30 -1.78 -12.33 -1.52
CA LEU A 30 -1.96 -13.11 -0.28
C LEU A 30 -2.99 -12.47 0.67
N SER A 31 -3.07 -11.14 0.69
CA SER A 31 -4.08 -10.45 1.50
C SER A 31 -5.51 -10.70 1.01
N GLN A 32 -5.69 -10.79 -0.31
CA GLN A 32 -7.00 -10.87 -0.96
C GLN A 32 -7.47 -12.32 -1.22
N SER A 33 -6.55 -13.27 -1.25
CA SER A 33 -6.87 -14.66 -1.56
C SER A 33 -6.28 -15.65 -0.55
N SER A 34 -6.84 -16.85 -0.50
CA SER A 34 -6.29 -18.00 0.25
C SER A 34 -5.48 -18.93 -0.65
N GLN A 35 -5.19 -18.53 -1.86
CA GLN A 35 -4.43 -19.36 -2.80
C GLN A 35 -2.97 -19.50 -2.35
N HIS A 36 -2.39 -20.64 -2.65
CA HIS A 36 -0.95 -20.81 -2.55
C HIS A 36 -0.26 -20.03 -3.67
N VAL A 37 0.70 -19.18 -3.33
CA VAL A 37 1.49 -18.40 -4.28
C VAL A 37 2.91 -18.93 -4.28
N ASP A 38 3.43 -19.28 -5.46
CA ASP A 38 4.84 -19.66 -5.61
C ASP A 38 5.73 -18.46 -5.19
N PRO A 39 6.60 -18.62 -4.17
CA PRO A 39 7.46 -17.54 -3.70
C PRO A 39 8.41 -16.96 -4.75
N THR A 40 8.69 -17.71 -5.81
CA THR A 40 9.63 -17.31 -6.88
C THR A 40 8.93 -16.66 -8.07
N LEU A 41 7.60 -16.72 -8.14
CA LEU A 41 6.82 -16.14 -9.24
C LEU A 41 6.80 -14.61 -9.12
N GLU A 42 7.21 -13.94 -10.19
CA GLU A 42 7.02 -12.48 -10.31
C GLU A 42 5.57 -12.15 -10.65
N ILE A 43 4.92 -11.39 -9.80
CA ILE A 43 3.51 -11.02 -9.91
C ILE A 43 3.39 -9.52 -10.07
N ALA A 44 2.50 -9.07 -10.95
CA ALA A 44 2.07 -7.69 -11.11
C ALA A 44 0.65 -7.53 -10.58
N CYS A 45 0.36 -6.36 -10.01
CA CYS A 45 -0.98 -5.92 -9.67
C CYS A 45 -1.45 -4.92 -10.71
N LEU A 46 -2.60 -5.18 -11.30
CA LEU A 46 -3.30 -4.31 -12.23
C LEU A 46 -4.52 -3.72 -11.51
N GLN A 47 -4.73 -2.41 -11.66
CA GLN A 47 -5.84 -1.71 -11.01
C GLN A 47 -6.58 -0.84 -12.02
N PRO A 48 -7.91 -0.98 -12.17
CA PRO A 48 -8.72 -0.02 -12.91
C PRO A 48 -8.64 1.36 -12.24
N VAL A 49 -8.41 2.40 -13.03
CA VAL A 49 -8.27 3.77 -12.54
C VAL A 49 -8.96 4.77 -13.47
N HIS A 50 -9.15 5.99 -12.98
CA HIS A 50 -9.52 7.13 -13.80
C HIS A 50 -8.35 8.09 -13.92
N LEU A 51 -7.95 8.41 -15.14
CA LEU A 51 -7.03 9.49 -15.43
C LEU A 51 -7.84 10.75 -15.74
N HIS A 52 -7.90 11.65 -14.76
CA HIS A 52 -8.64 12.89 -14.84
C HIS A 52 -7.83 13.97 -15.55
N ALA A 53 -8.37 14.50 -16.65
CA ALA A 53 -7.74 15.59 -17.39
C ALA A 53 -7.92 16.91 -16.64
N THR A 54 -6.80 17.54 -16.28
CA THR A 54 -6.76 18.93 -15.85
C THR A 54 -6.38 19.84 -17.02
N ARG A 55 -6.10 21.09 -16.76
CA ARG A 55 -5.77 22.05 -17.81
C ARG A 55 -4.48 21.70 -18.58
N ASP A 56 -3.49 21.12 -17.90
CA ASP A 56 -2.12 20.94 -18.40
C ASP A 56 -1.51 19.56 -18.13
N HIS A 57 -2.18 18.68 -17.37
CA HIS A 57 -1.72 17.34 -17.07
C HIS A 57 -2.87 16.40 -16.69
N LEU A 58 -2.55 15.11 -16.55
CA LEU A 58 -3.49 14.11 -16.03
C LEU A 58 -3.21 13.85 -14.54
N ILE A 59 -4.28 13.63 -13.78
CA ILE A 59 -4.24 13.24 -12.36
C ILE A 59 -4.82 11.84 -12.22
N LEU A 60 -4.14 10.97 -11.50
CA LEU A 60 -4.63 9.63 -11.21
C LEU A 60 -5.64 9.65 -10.06
N MET A 61 -6.82 9.10 -10.31
CA MET A 61 -7.86 8.82 -9.31
C MET A 61 -7.98 7.30 -9.14
N GLY A 62 -7.76 6.84 -7.91
CA GLY A 62 -7.80 5.42 -7.56
C GLY A 62 -9.14 5.00 -6.93
N GLN A 63 -9.16 3.79 -6.42
CA GLN A 63 -10.35 3.08 -5.91
C GLN A 63 -11.25 3.92 -4.97
N ASN A 64 -10.68 4.73 -4.10
CA ASN A 64 -11.44 5.52 -3.12
C ASN A 64 -12.27 6.66 -3.76
N GLN A 65 -12.01 7.00 -5.01
CA GLN A 65 -12.66 8.11 -5.72
C GLN A 65 -13.50 7.66 -6.91
N ILE A 66 -13.18 6.50 -7.47
CA ILE A 66 -13.89 6.04 -8.68
C ILE A 66 -15.20 5.31 -8.36
N GLY A 67 -15.39 4.80 -7.13
CA GLY A 67 -16.60 4.09 -6.74
C GLY A 67 -16.95 2.92 -7.68
N LEU A 68 -15.93 2.16 -8.13
CA LEU A 68 -16.11 1.01 -9.02
C LEU A 68 -16.86 -0.10 -8.28
N THR A 69 -17.86 -0.71 -8.92
CA THR A 69 -18.54 -1.90 -8.39
C THR A 69 -17.87 -3.18 -8.86
N GLU A 70 -18.14 -4.29 -8.19
CA GLU A 70 -17.60 -5.60 -8.59
C GLU A 70 -18.10 -6.04 -9.97
N ALA A 71 -19.39 -5.77 -10.28
CA ALA A 71 -19.96 -6.07 -11.58
C ALA A 71 -19.30 -5.27 -12.71
N GLU A 72 -19.09 -3.97 -12.53
CA GLU A 72 -18.38 -3.11 -13.48
C GLU A 72 -16.93 -3.59 -13.66
N SER A 73 -16.22 -3.88 -12.55
CA SER A 73 -14.85 -4.42 -12.62
C SER A 73 -14.77 -5.72 -13.42
N THR A 74 -15.69 -6.65 -13.17
CA THR A 74 -15.74 -7.94 -13.88
C THR A 74 -16.02 -7.73 -15.37
N GLN A 75 -16.93 -6.84 -15.75
CA GLN A 75 -17.23 -6.57 -17.15
C GLN A 75 -16.01 -5.95 -17.86
N LEU A 76 -15.40 -4.92 -17.28
CA LEU A 76 -14.20 -4.26 -17.83
C LEU A 76 -13.01 -5.23 -17.93
N LEU A 77 -12.86 -6.12 -16.94
CA LEU A 77 -11.85 -7.17 -16.97
C LEU A 77 -12.10 -8.12 -18.15
N ASN A 78 -13.33 -8.64 -18.29
CA ASN A 78 -13.67 -9.57 -19.38
C ASN A 78 -13.40 -8.96 -20.75
N ALA A 79 -13.67 -7.68 -20.93
CA ALA A 79 -13.34 -6.96 -22.14
C ALA A 79 -11.82 -6.87 -22.40
N ALA A 80 -11.03 -6.60 -21.35
CA ALA A 80 -9.58 -6.45 -21.45
C ALA A 80 -8.81 -7.79 -21.46
N LEU A 81 -9.41 -8.87 -20.99
CA LEU A 81 -8.75 -10.17 -20.75
C LEU A 81 -8.00 -10.71 -21.96
N PRO A 82 -8.53 -10.68 -23.21
CA PRO A 82 -7.78 -11.14 -24.38
C PRO A 82 -6.46 -10.40 -24.59
N LEU A 83 -6.47 -9.07 -24.45
CA LEU A 83 -5.27 -8.22 -24.58
C LEU A 83 -4.28 -8.50 -23.46
N LEU A 84 -4.76 -8.64 -22.21
CA LEU A 84 -3.91 -8.95 -21.06
C LEU A 84 -3.25 -10.33 -21.24
N THR A 85 -3.98 -11.36 -21.63
CA THR A 85 -3.45 -12.71 -21.83
C THR A 85 -2.42 -12.75 -22.96
N GLU A 86 -2.66 -12.03 -24.06
CA GLU A 86 -1.73 -11.94 -25.20
C GLU A 86 -0.42 -11.24 -24.78
N ASP A 87 -0.51 -10.08 -24.12
CA ASP A 87 0.66 -9.29 -23.80
C ASP A 87 1.46 -9.82 -22.61
N PHE A 88 0.82 -10.37 -21.60
CA PHE A 88 1.51 -10.97 -20.44
C PHE A 88 1.97 -12.42 -20.73
N GLY A 89 1.30 -13.13 -21.65
CA GLY A 89 1.55 -14.54 -21.92
C GLY A 89 1.07 -15.48 -20.80
N HIS A 90 0.21 -15.00 -19.92
CA HIS A 90 -0.28 -15.72 -18.74
C HIS A 90 -1.75 -15.39 -18.47
N GLU A 91 -2.43 -16.32 -17.79
CA GLU A 91 -3.76 -16.08 -17.23
C GLU A 91 -3.68 -15.34 -15.89
N LEU A 92 -4.79 -14.72 -15.51
CA LEU A 92 -4.94 -14.08 -14.21
C LEU A 92 -4.88 -15.11 -13.07
N LEU A 93 -4.17 -14.78 -12.03
CA LEU A 93 -4.11 -15.57 -10.79
C LEU A 93 -5.35 -15.35 -9.92
N PHE A 94 -5.77 -14.09 -9.81
CA PHE A 94 -6.91 -13.69 -8.99
C PHE A 94 -7.39 -12.30 -9.41
N HIS A 95 -8.67 -12.01 -9.24
CA HIS A 95 -9.22 -10.66 -9.36
C HIS A 95 -10.32 -10.42 -8.34
N ASN A 96 -10.50 -9.17 -8.01
CA ASN A 96 -11.66 -8.64 -7.29
C ASN A 96 -12.02 -7.25 -7.83
N GLN A 97 -12.87 -6.54 -7.16
CA GLN A 97 -13.35 -5.20 -7.55
C GLN A 97 -12.23 -4.21 -7.94
N TYR A 98 -11.08 -4.24 -7.25
CA TYR A 98 -10.02 -3.22 -7.40
C TYR A 98 -8.66 -3.76 -7.81
N TYR A 99 -8.42 -5.07 -7.64
CA TYR A 99 -7.12 -5.68 -7.82
C TYR A 99 -7.20 -6.89 -8.74
N TRP A 100 -6.41 -6.88 -9.78
CA TRP A 100 -6.24 -7.99 -10.70
C TRP A 100 -4.78 -8.42 -10.68
N PHE A 101 -4.51 -9.66 -10.38
CA PHE A 101 -3.15 -10.17 -10.25
C PHE A 101 -2.81 -11.13 -11.37
N ILE A 102 -1.65 -10.90 -11.98
CA ILE A 102 -1.16 -11.69 -13.12
C ILE A 102 0.35 -11.93 -12.98
N PRO A 103 0.90 -13.06 -13.44
CA PRO A 103 2.35 -13.20 -13.55
C PRO A 103 2.92 -12.08 -14.41
N ALA A 104 3.99 -11.42 -13.96
CA ALA A 104 4.50 -10.20 -14.59
C ALA A 104 5.00 -10.42 -16.03
N GLY A 105 5.49 -11.62 -16.34
CA GLY A 105 5.94 -11.99 -17.69
C GLY A 105 6.93 -10.98 -18.27
N PRO A 106 6.67 -10.47 -19.48
CA PRO A 106 7.57 -9.52 -20.13
C PRO A 106 7.62 -8.14 -19.48
N PHE A 107 6.72 -7.85 -18.51
CA PHE A 107 6.71 -6.60 -17.75
C PHE A 107 7.52 -6.67 -16.46
N SER A 108 8.21 -7.77 -16.17
CA SER A 108 9.02 -7.97 -14.97
C SER A 108 10.13 -6.92 -14.79
N LYS A 109 10.60 -6.32 -15.88
CA LYS A 109 11.65 -5.26 -15.90
C LYS A 109 11.09 -3.84 -15.93
N LEU A 110 9.82 -3.69 -15.53
CA LEU A 110 9.17 -2.40 -15.45
C LEU A 110 9.26 -1.84 -14.03
N ALA A 111 9.84 -0.67 -13.85
CA ALA A 111 9.72 0.08 -12.62
C ALA A 111 8.34 0.76 -12.59
N SER A 112 7.57 0.51 -11.54
CA SER A 112 6.22 1.03 -11.38
C SER A 112 6.02 1.58 -9.96
N TYR A 113 4.95 2.33 -9.78
CA TYR A 113 4.59 2.99 -8.53
C TYR A 113 3.18 2.55 -8.12
N SER A 114 2.91 2.47 -6.82
CA SER A 114 1.56 2.16 -6.34
C SER A 114 0.55 3.25 -6.73
N VAL A 115 -0.73 2.87 -6.86
CA VAL A 115 -1.82 3.84 -7.08
C VAL A 115 -1.84 4.88 -5.97
N GLU A 116 -1.61 4.48 -4.71
CA GLU A 116 -1.56 5.38 -3.57
C GLU A 116 -0.45 6.43 -3.70
N GLN A 117 0.70 6.01 -4.23
CA GLN A 117 1.82 6.91 -4.45
C GLN A 117 1.58 7.92 -5.58
N ALA A 118 0.91 7.50 -6.65
CA ALA A 118 0.60 8.34 -7.82
C ALA A 118 -0.67 9.19 -7.64
N HIS A 119 -1.53 8.81 -6.69
CA HIS A 119 -2.83 9.41 -6.46
C HIS A 119 -2.79 10.93 -6.26
N GLY A 120 -3.69 11.65 -6.96
CA GLY A 120 -3.80 13.11 -6.85
C GLY A 120 -2.61 13.90 -7.39
N ARG A 121 -1.69 13.26 -8.11
CA ARG A 121 -0.46 13.88 -8.64
C ARG A 121 -0.44 13.85 -10.16
N ASN A 122 0.41 14.70 -10.77
CA ASN A 122 0.67 14.64 -12.21
C ASN A 122 1.20 13.25 -12.58
N VAL A 123 0.42 12.53 -13.39
CA VAL A 123 0.65 11.13 -13.75
C VAL A 123 1.95 10.91 -14.50
N ASP A 124 2.41 11.91 -15.28
CA ASP A 124 3.62 11.79 -16.12
C ASP A 124 4.88 11.45 -15.31
N TRP A 125 4.90 11.86 -14.03
CA TRP A 125 6.05 11.61 -13.17
C TRP A 125 6.02 10.21 -12.52
N TRP A 126 4.91 9.51 -12.64
CA TRP A 126 4.65 8.22 -12.00
C TRP A 126 4.40 7.11 -13.02
N MET A 127 4.43 7.47 -14.33
CA MET A 127 4.30 6.46 -15.37
C MET A 127 5.40 5.41 -15.26
N PRO A 128 5.07 4.13 -15.47
CA PRO A 128 6.06 3.08 -15.50
C PRO A 128 7.18 3.35 -16.50
N HIS A 129 8.41 2.99 -16.13
CA HIS A 129 9.60 3.21 -16.95
C HIS A 129 10.50 1.98 -16.98
N ASP A 130 11.34 1.90 -18.02
CA ASP A 130 12.30 0.81 -18.19
C ASP A 130 13.34 0.81 -17.08
N THR A 131 13.71 -0.40 -16.61
CA THR A 131 14.87 -0.60 -15.74
C THR A 131 16.07 -1.09 -16.56
N ASP A 132 16.30 -2.39 -16.59
CA ASP A 132 17.47 -2.99 -17.24
C ASP A 132 17.23 -3.31 -18.73
N GLU A 133 15.96 -3.39 -19.14
CA GLU A 133 15.54 -3.74 -20.49
C GLU A 133 14.78 -2.58 -21.15
N GLN A 134 15.21 -2.18 -22.35
CA GLN A 134 14.61 -1.06 -23.08
C GLN A 134 13.36 -1.49 -23.86
N GLY A 135 12.35 -0.62 -23.86
CA GLY A 135 11.12 -0.82 -24.63
C GLY A 135 9.96 -1.46 -23.88
N VAL A 136 10.18 -1.98 -22.68
CA VAL A 136 9.14 -2.57 -21.83
C VAL A 136 8.06 -1.53 -21.48
N ALA A 137 8.47 -0.33 -21.10
CA ALA A 137 7.54 0.76 -20.80
C ALA A 137 6.74 1.21 -22.05
N LYS A 138 7.35 1.14 -23.25
CA LYS A 138 6.63 1.42 -24.50
C LYS A 138 5.57 0.36 -24.77
N ARG A 139 5.91 -0.93 -24.57
CA ARG A 139 4.96 -2.03 -24.71
C ARG A 139 3.80 -1.88 -23.71
N TRP A 140 4.09 -1.57 -22.45
CA TRP A 140 3.07 -1.30 -21.45
C TRP A 140 2.12 -0.17 -21.87
N ARG A 141 2.65 0.97 -22.32
CA ARG A 141 1.84 2.11 -22.79
C ARG A 141 0.96 1.76 -23.97
N LYS A 142 1.45 0.91 -24.89
CA LYS A 142 0.65 0.43 -26.01
C LYS A 142 -0.56 -0.36 -25.49
N LEU A 143 -0.33 -1.36 -24.64
CA LEU A 143 -1.38 -2.16 -24.02
C LEU A 143 -2.39 -1.28 -23.24
N GLN A 144 -1.90 -0.35 -22.43
CA GLN A 144 -2.72 0.59 -21.66
C GLN A 144 -3.63 1.43 -22.59
N ASN A 145 -3.12 1.91 -23.71
CA ASN A 145 -3.90 2.66 -24.69
C ASN A 145 -4.94 1.79 -25.40
N GLU A 146 -4.61 0.55 -25.75
CA GLU A 146 -5.57 -0.40 -26.37
C GLU A 146 -6.72 -0.70 -25.42
N ILE A 147 -6.44 -0.94 -24.14
CA ILE A 147 -7.46 -1.12 -23.10
C ILE A 147 -8.30 0.16 -22.92
N GLN A 148 -7.68 1.34 -22.91
CA GLN A 148 -8.38 2.61 -22.83
C GLN A 148 -9.38 2.78 -23.99
N MET A 149 -8.96 2.47 -25.21
CA MET A 149 -9.85 2.56 -26.40
C MET A 149 -11.01 1.57 -26.30
N LEU A 150 -10.74 0.34 -25.82
CA LEU A 150 -11.75 -0.68 -25.62
C LEU A 150 -12.78 -0.26 -24.58
N TRP A 151 -12.35 0.27 -23.45
CA TRP A 151 -13.25 0.71 -22.37
C TRP A 151 -13.99 2.01 -22.69
N HIS A 152 -13.48 2.82 -23.60
CA HIS A 152 -14.15 4.08 -24.00
C HIS A 152 -15.54 3.86 -24.57
N ILE A 153 -15.75 2.74 -25.26
CA ILE A 153 -17.03 2.37 -25.89
C ILE A 153 -17.79 1.29 -25.10
N ASP A 154 -17.33 0.94 -23.90
CA ASP A 154 -17.96 -0.07 -23.08
C ASP A 154 -19.19 0.49 -22.36
N SER A 155 -20.27 -0.30 -22.29
CA SER A 155 -21.53 0.08 -21.66
C SER A 155 -21.39 0.44 -20.17
N VAL A 156 -20.35 -0.06 -19.47
CA VAL A 156 -20.01 0.40 -18.11
C VAL A 156 -19.73 1.90 -18.10
N ASN A 157 -18.90 2.38 -19.02
CA ASN A 157 -18.56 3.80 -19.07
C ASN A 157 -19.69 4.67 -19.61
N GLU A 158 -20.52 4.14 -20.50
CA GLU A 158 -21.77 4.82 -20.92
C GLU A 158 -22.70 5.04 -19.72
N ALA A 159 -22.98 3.97 -18.95
CA ALA A 159 -23.81 4.07 -17.75
C ALA A 159 -23.20 4.95 -16.66
N ARG A 160 -21.88 4.95 -16.49
CA ARG A 160 -21.19 5.83 -15.54
C ARG A 160 -21.33 7.31 -15.93
N GLN A 161 -21.19 7.61 -17.22
CA GLN A 161 -21.39 8.97 -17.74
C GLN A 161 -22.80 9.46 -17.53
N GLU A 162 -23.81 8.62 -17.75
CA GLU A 162 -25.23 8.94 -17.51
C GLU A 162 -25.52 9.24 -16.02
N ASN A 163 -24.73 8.70 -15.10
CA ASN A 163 -24.85 8.87 -13.66
C ASN A 163 -23.83 9.87 -13.07
N ASP A 164 -23.17 10.70 -13.88
CA ASP A 164 -22.16 11.66 -13.46
C ASP A 164 -20.99 11.04 -12.66
N LEU A 165 -20.68 9.77 -12.92
CA LEU A 165 -19.55 9.06 -12.29
C LEU A 165 -18.30 9.16 -13.17
N PRO A 166 -17.10 9.19 -12.57
CA PRO A 166 -15.83 9.14 -13.32
C PRO A 166 -15.76 7.87 -14.17
N SER A 167 -15.47 7.99 -15.47
CA SER A 167 -15.24 6.83 -16.34
C SER A 167 -14.01 6.05 -15.89
N ILE A 168 -14.02 4.74 -16.08
CA ILE A 168 -12.81 3.91 -15.88
C ILE A 168 -12.06 3.90 -17.21
N ASN A 169 -11.09 4.78 -17.35
CA ASN A 169 -10.44 5.06 -18.63
C ASN A 169 -8.98 4.63 -18.70
N SER A 170 -8.47 3.93 -17.70
CA SER A 170 -7.11 3.40 -17.74
C SER A 170 -6.93 2.24 -16.77
N ILE A 171 -5.85 1.50 -16.99
CA ILE A 171 -5.37 0.45 -16.10
C ILE A 171 -3.97 0.83 -15.59
N TRP A 172 -3.70 0.60 -14.30
CA TRP A 172 -2.44 0.92 -13.66
C TRP A 172 -1.71 -0.34 -13.22
N ILE A 173 -0.44 -0.50 -13.62
CA ILE A 173 0.41 -1.60 -13.19
C ILE A 173 1.28 -1.18 -12.02
N SER A 174 1.36 -2.03 -10.99
CA SER A 174 2.15 -1.72 -9.80
C SER A 174 2.66 -2.95 -9.06
N GLY A 175 3.61 -2.73 -8.17
CA GLY A 175 4.03 -3.68 -7.15
C GLY A 175 4.69 -4.95 -7.65
N ILE A 176 5.26 -4.93 -8.86
CA ILE A 176 5.90 -6.08 -9.48
C ILE A 176 6.99 -6.64 -8.57
N GLY A 177 6.95 -7.94 -8.29
CA GLY A 177 7.95 -8.61 -7.47
C GLY A 177 7.59 -10.03 -7.08
N LYS A 178 8.39 -10.62 -6.20
CA LYS A 178 8.29 -12.01 -5.70
C LYS A 178 8.07 -12.01 -4.20
N LEU A 179 7.39 -13.02 -3.67
CA LEU A 179 7.29 -13.20 -2.21
C LEU A 179 8.68 -13.42 -1.58
N SER A 180 9.58 -14.12 -2.29
CA SER A 180 10.96 -14.33 -1.82
C SER A 180 11.79 -13.04 -1.68
N ASP A 181 11.33 -11.91 -2.23
CA ASP A 181 11.98 -10.61 -2.10
C ASP A 181 11.49 -9.80 -0.88
N VAL A 182 10.48 -10.29 -0.16
CA VAL A 182 9.97 -9.62 1.05
C VAL A 182 11.00 -9.65 2.16
N GLN A 183 11.30 -8.49 2.71
CA GLN A 183 12.19 -8.31 3.85
C GLN A 183 11.43 -7.59 4.97
N ALA A 184 10.61 -8.35 5.70
CA ALA A 184 9.84 -7.80 6.81
C ALA A 184 10.78 -7.32 7.94
N PRO A 185 10.49 -6.18 8.58
CA PRO A 185 11.33 -5.63 9.64
C PRO A 185 11.23 -6.46 10.92
N LEU A 186 12.23 -6.31 11.80
CA LEU A 186 12.26 -7.04 13.09
C LEU A 186 11.02 -6.76 13.94
N ALA A 187 10.51 -5.53 13.92
CA ALA A 187 9.28 -5.17 14.61
C ALA A 187 8.07 -6.02 14.21
N VAL A 188 8.04 -6.53 12.97
CA VAL A 188 7.03 -7.45 12.47
C VAL A 188 7.39 -8.89 12.79
N THR A 189 8.60 -9.34 12.41
CA THR A 189 9.00 -10.76 12.51
C THR A 189 9.12 -11.28 13.94
N GLN A 190 9.34 -10.39 14.91
CA GLN A 190 9.38 -10.73 16.34
C GLN A 190 8.02 -10.61 17.04
N ALA A 191 7.01 -10.07 16.36
CA ALA A 191 5.67 -9.95 16.92
C ALA A 191 4.98 -11.31 16.98
N LYS A 192 4.18 -11.52 18.03
CA LYS A 192 3.32 -12.70 18.16
C LYS A 192 1.99 -12.56 17.44
N HIS A 193 1.58 -11.31 17.17
CA HIS A 193 0.33 -10.98 16.50
C HIS A 193 0.52 -9.73 15.65
N ILE A 194 -0.19 -9.66 14.53
CA ILE A 194 -0.28 -8.47 13.68
C ILE A 194 -1.71 -7.96 13.68
N PHE A 195 -1.88 -6.65 13.92
CA PHE A 195 -3.18 -5.98 14.01
C PHE A 195 -3.28 -4.77 13.07
N GLY A 196 -4.51 -4.48 12.62
CA GLY A 196 -4.83 -3.26 11.87
C GLY A 196 -5.49 -3.50 10.51
N GLN A 197 -5.93 -2.40 9.88
CA GLN A 197 -6.73 -2.47 8.66
C GLN A 197 -5.96 -2.09 7.38
N HIS A 198 -4.64 -1.99 7.46
CA HIS A 198 -3.84 -1.70 6.25
C HIS A 198 -3.85 -2.91 5.29
N PRO A 199 -4.06 -2.72 3.97
CA PRO A 199 -4.21 -3.82 3.00
C PRO A 199 -3.06 -4.83 2.97
N LEU A 200 -1.83 -4.41 3.28
CA LEU A 200 -0.65 -5.30 3.25
C LEU A 200 -0.54 -6.23 4.47
N LEU A 201 -1.19 -5.92 5.59
CA LEU A 201 -0.90 -6.59 6.86
C LEU A 201 -1.29 -8.06 6.89
N SER A 202 -2.44 -8.41 6.35
CA SER A 202 -2.87 -9.81 6.33
C SER A 202 -1.98 -10.68 5.43
N GLY A 203 -1.51 -10.14 4.29
CA GLY A 203 -0.55 -10.82 3.42
C GLY A 203 0.82 -10.94 4.07
N LEU A 204 1.30 -9.87 4.71
CA LEU A 204 2.57 -9.87 5.44
C LEU A 204 2.54 -10.86 6.61
N ALA A 205 1.43 -10.94 7.32
CA ALA A 205 1.20 -11.92 8.39
C ALA A 205 1.32 -13.37 7.87
N LYS A 206 0.75 -13.66 6.70
CA LYS A 206 0.89 -14.97 6.03
C LYS A 206 2.34 -15.25 5.62
N VAL A 207 3.06 -14.25 5.09
CA VAL A 207 4.49 -14.38 4.76
C VAL A 207 5.33 -14.71 5.99
N CYS A 208 5.02 -14.09 7.13
CA CYS A 208 5.78 -14.26 8.37
C CYS A 208 5.27 -15.41 9.26
N ASP A 209 4.19 -16.10 8.88
CA ASP A 209 3.51 -17.12 9.69
C ASP A 209 3.08 -16.60 11.07
N ILE A 210 2.52 -15.40 11.11
CA ILE A 210 2.07 -14.71 12.32
C ILE A 210 0.55 -14.53 12.28
N PRO A 211 -0.17 -14.80 13.39
CA PRO A 211 -1.61 -14.55 13.47
C PRO A 211 -1.97 -13.10 13.19
N PHE A 212 -3.04 -12.90 12.38
CA PHE A 212 -3.53 -11.58 11.98
C PHE A 212 -4.97 -11.36 12.46
N ASN A 213 -5.25 -10.14 12.93
CA ASN A 213 -6.61 -9.68 13.19
C ASN A 213 -6.74 -8.20 12.81
N ALA A 214 -7.69 -7.88 11.93
CA ALA A 214 -7.95 -6.50 11.51
C ALA A 214 -8.51 -5.61 12.64
N ASN A 215 -9.22 -6.21 13.62
CA ASN A 215 -9.90 -5.51 14.70
C ASN A 215 -9.45 -6.07 16.04
N ALA A 216 -8.44 -5.45 16.64
CA ALA A 216 -7.97 -5.82 17.96
C ALA A 216 -8.30 -4.73 19.01
N SER A 217 -8.56 -5.15 20.23
CA SER A 217 -8.58 -4.26 21.38
C SER A 217 -7.15 -3.99 21.85
N ILE A 218 -6.95 -2.86 22.51
CA ILE A 218 -5.61 -2.44 22.95
C ILE A 218 -4.98 -3.40 23.97
N GLU A 219 -5.80 -4.17 24.70
CA GLU A 219 -5.33 -5.19 25.65
C GLU A 219 -4.55 -6.33 24.95
N GLN A 220 -4.74 -6.48 23.64
CA GLN A 220 -4.09 -7.50 22.83
C GLN A 220 -2.76 -7.06 22.24
N PHE A 221 -2.32 -5.81 22.47
CA PHE A 221 -1.12 -5.25 21.84
C PHE A 221 0.20 -5.72 22.47
N THR A 222 0.15 -6.57 23.48
CA THR A 222 1.38 -7.12 24.10
C THR A 222 2.12 -8.04 23.12
N ASN A 223 3.40 -7.76 22.87
CA ASN A 223 4.23 -8.44 21.88
C ASN A 223 3.59 -8.47 20.47
N ALA A 224 2.98 -7.37 20.07
CA ALA A 224 2.26 -7.26 18.83
C ALA A 224 2.81 -6.13 17.95
N PHE A 225 2.67 -6.30 16.64
CA PHE A 225 2.77 -5.21 15.67
C PHE A 225 1.37 -4.70 15.34
N ALA A 226 1.14 -3.41 15.51
CA ALA A 226 -0.16 -2.81 15.23
C ALA A 226 -0.05 -1.63 14.26
N TRP A 227 -0.86 -1.64 13.20
CA TRP A 227 -1.06 -0.48 12.35
C TRP A 227 -2.19 0.38 12.88
N VAL A 228 -1.90 1.63 13.19
CA VAL A 228 -2.86 2.55 13.84
C VAL A 228 -3.05 3.78 12.96
N ASN A 229 -4.30 4.03 12.54
CA ASN A 229 -4.64 5.21 11.72
C ASN A 229 -4.82 6.49 12.57
N ASN A 230 -5.33 6.35 13.80
CA ASN A 230 -5.60 7.47 14.72
C ASN A 230 -4.88 7.24 16.05
N PRO A 231 -3.54 7.37 16.10
CA PRO A 231 -2.77 7.05 17.29
C PRO A 231 -3.07 7.95 18.49
N GLU A 232 -3.52 9.19 18.26
CA GLU A 232 -3.93 10.13 19.31
C GLU A 232 -5.08 9.59 20.17
N ILE A 233 -5.97 8.79 19.61
CA ILE A 233 -7.10 8.17 20.33
C ILE A 233 -6.61 7.05 21.26
N LEU A 234 -5.60 6.29 20.84
CA LEU A 234 -5.05 5.17 21.61
C LEU A 234 -3.99 5.60 22.62
N TRP A 235 -3.37 6.76 22.42
CA TRP A 235 -2.26 7.23 23.24
C TRP A 235 -2.53 7.24 24.75
N PRO A 236 -3.66 7.76 25.26
CA PRO A 236 -3.95 7.75 26.70
C PRO A 236 -4.02 6.34 27.30
N GLN A 237 -4.53 5.36 26.53
CA GLN A 237 -4.64 3.98 26.97
C GLN A 237 -3.28 3.29 26.98
N LEU A 238 -2.44 3.50 25.95
CA LEU A 238 -1.07 2.98 25.87
C LEU A 238 -0.20 3.51 27.01
N ILE A 239 -0.32 4.81 27.32
CA ILE A 239 0.34 5.40 28.49
C ILE A 239 -0.11 4.72 29.79
N THR A 240 -1.40 4.48 29.95
CA THR A 240 -1.92 3.83 31.16
C THR A 240 -1.36 2.43 31.32
N GLN A 241 -1.21 1.67 30.25
CA GLN A 241 -0.59 0.33 30.28
C GLN A 241 0.90 0.40 30.65
N LEU A 242 1.65 1.36 30.11
CA LEU A 242 3.06 1.57 30.49
C LEU A 242 3.19 1.98 31.98
N LEU A 243 2.32 2.87 32.45
CA LEU A 243 2.34 3.32 33.86
C LEU A 243 1.97 2.21 34.86
N ASN A 244 1.13 1.27 34.43
CA ASN A 244 0.71 0.12 35.23
C ASN A 244 1.63 -1.09 35.08
N ASN A 245 2.77 -0.98 34.38
CA ASN A 245 3.70 -2.07 34.07
C ASN A 245 3.02 -3.25 33.31
N GLN A 246 1.99 -2.98 32.53
CA GLN A 246 1.35 -3.94 31.63
C GLN A 246 2.11 -4.03 30.29
N LEU A 247 2.81 -2.95 29.93
CA LEU A 247 3.78 -2.88 28.85
C LEU A 247 5.14 -2.45 29.44
N ASP A 248 6.20 -3.11 29.05
CA ASP A 248 7.58 -2.73 29.43
C ASP A 248 8.09 -1.60 28.56
N GLU A 249 7.82 -1.67 27.26
CA GLU A 249 8.21 -0.68 26.26
C GLU A 249 7.17 -0.54 25.14
N LEU A 250 7.14 0.61 24.51
CA LEU A 250 6.32 0.92 23.34
C LEU A 250 7.23 1.45 22.23
N LEU A 251 7.38 0.69 21.15
CA LEU A 251 8.03 1.14 19.92
C LEU A 251 7.02 1.85 19.02
N ILE A 252 7.26 3.11 18.71
CA ILE A 252 6.47 3.89 17.75
C ILE A 252 7.30 4.09 16.49
N ILE A 253 6.71 3.73 15.36
CA ILE A 253 7.30 3.88 14.03
C ILE A 253 6.42 4.84 13.23
N ASP A 254 6.99 5.93 12.79
CA ASP A 254 6.33 6.93 11.97
C ASP A 254 7.22 7.39 10.80
N PHE A 255 6.66 8.19 9.89
CA PHE A 255 7.32 8.49 8.62
C PHE A 255 7.40 10.00 8.32
N PRO A 256 7.94 10.83 9.22
CA PRO A 256 8.01 12.28 9.02
C PRO A 256 8.89 12.63 7.82
N GLY A 257 8.35 13.44 6.90
CA GLY A 257 9.07 13.85 5.69
C GLY A 257 9.52 12.69 4.80
N GLY A 258 8.85 11.53 4.88
CA GLY A 258 9.16 10.34 4.09
C GLY A 258 10.34 9.51 4.61
N LYS A 259 10.81 9.77 5.83
CA LYS A 259 11.88 9.00 6.48
C LYS A 259 11.30 8.13 7.58
N ILE A 260 11.83 6.93 7.73
CA ILE A 260 11.48 6.04 8.83
C ILE A 260 12.07 6.62 10.11
N ARG A 261 11.23 6.79 11.14
CA ARG A 261 11.64 7.18 12.48
C ARG A 261 11.10 6.17 13.48
N GLU A 262 12.00 5.60 14.27
CA GLU A 262 11.69 4.65 15.33
C GLU A 262 11.97 5.31 16.68
N ARG A 263 11.03 5.22 17.61
CA ARG A 263 11.15 5.76 18.96
C ARG A 263 10.63 4.77 19.97
N ILE A 264 11.46 4.46 20.96
CA ILE A 264 11.11 3.55 22.06
C ILE A 264 10.74 4.40 23.28
N PHE A 265 9.63 4.07 23.90
CA PHE A 265 9.14 4.69 25.11
C PHE A 265 8.98 3.66 26.22
N THR A 266 9.53 3.97 27.35
CA THR A 266 9.34 3.25 28.61
C THR A 266 8.55 4.12 29.60
N MET A 267 8.15 3.55 30.72
CA MET A 267 7.52 4.31 31.79
C MET A 267 8.34 5.55 32.22
N ARG A 268 9.70 5.44 32.16
CA ARG A 268 10.61 6.52 32.56
C ARG A 268 10.57 7.71 31.59
N ASP A 269 10.37 7.44 30.30
CA ASP A 269 10.34 8.47 29.26
C ASP A 269 9.01 9.25 29.30
N ILE A 270 7.95 8.59 29.72
CA ILE A 270 6.60 9.15 29.79
C ILE A 270 6.41 10.02 31.04
N GLN A 271 7.01 9.63 32.17
CA GLN A 271 6.98 10.40 33.40
C GLN A 271 8.17 11.36 33.47
N LYS A 272 8.04 12.56 32.95
CA LYS A 272 9.03 13.61 33.19
C LYS A 272 8.99 14.02 34.66
N LYS A 273 9.97 13.55 35.45
CA LYS A 273 10.11 13.96 36.85
C LYS A 273 10.28 15.47 36.94
N SER A 274 9.45 16.12 37.72
CA SER A 274 9.62 17.55 38.03
C SER A 274 10.85 17.71 38.93
N TRP A 275 11.67 18.72 38.68
CA TRP A 275 12.72 19.14 39.64
C TRP A 275 12.15 19.45 41.05
N MET A 276 10.92 19.89 41.10
CA MET A 276 10.19 20.13 42.36
C MET A 276 9.52 18.83 42.78
N PHE A 277 10.06 18.12 43.79
CA PHE A 277 9.60 16.84 44.32
C PHE A 277 8.12 16.81 44.78
N TRP A 278 7.51 17.95 45.00
CA TRP A 278 6.08 18.10 45.38
C TRP A 278 5.13 18.27 44.18
N LYS A 279 5.66 18.44 42.96
CA LYS A 279 4.83 18.48 41.75
C LYS A 279 4.67 17.10 41.19
N LYS A 280 3.40 16.72 40.82
CA LYS A 280 3.14 15.51 40.11
C LYS A 280 3.95 15.44 38.79
N PRO A 281 4.49 14.30 38.41
CA PRO A 281 5.16 14.12 37.13
C PRO A 281 4.23 14.56 35.99
N ARG A 282 4.77 15.28 35.01
CA ARG A 282 4.03 15.57 33.77
C ARG A 282 4.04 14.34 32.89
N ILE A 283 2.87 13.88 32.49
CA ILE A 283 2.71 12.79 31.53
C ILE A 283 2.87 13.37 30.12
N LEU A 284 3.63 12.69 29.26
CA LEU A 284 3.87 13.06 27.87
C LEU A 284 2.55 13.02 27.09
N SER A 285 2.12 14.14 26.50
CA SER A 285 0.96 14.19 25.61
C SER A 285 1.34 13.72 24.21
N TRP A 286 0.33 13.40 23.38
CA TRP A 286 0.56 13.08 21.96
C TRP A 286 1.20 14.27 21.22
N ASP A 287 0.76 15.49 21.51
CA ASP A 287 1.32 16.70 20.90
C ASP A 287 2.80 16.93 21.27
N ASP A 288 3.18 16.66 22.53
CA ASP A 288 4.59 16.69 22.94
C ASP A 288 5.43 15.66 22.15
N LEU A 289 4.84 14.54 21.79
CA LEU A 289 5.51 13.47 21.07
C LEU A 289 5.71 13.79 19.59
N ILE A 290 4.74 14.44 18.94
CA ILE A 290 4.87 14.81 17.52
C ILE A 290 5.96 15.88 17.35
N GLN A 291 6.10 16.80 18.32
CA GLN A 291 7.06 17.91 18.26
C GLN A 291 8.49 17.49 18.65
N SER A 292 8.69 16.31 19.24
CA SER A 292 10.01 15.76 19.60
C SER A 292 10.59 14.92 18.45
#